data_a8faef5b2b7da689117c7b5c18e44099
#
_entry.id   a8faef5b2b7da689117c7b5c18e44099
#
_cell.length_a   1.000
_cell.length_b   1.000
_cell.length_c   1.000
_cell.angle_alpha   90.00
_cell.angle_beta   90.00
_cell.angle_gamma   90.00
#
_symmetry.space_group_name_H-M   'P 1'
#
loop_
_entity.id
_entity.type
_entity.pdbx_description
1 polymer ?
#
loop_
_entity_poly.entity_id
_entity_poly.type
_entity_poly.pdbx_seq_one_letter_code
_entity_poly.pdbx_strand_id
1 'polypeptide(L)'
;AVNGLPETPYLSRALDSDLKEIETYGDGVILAEQYADMLGVKVGDMLTVEIREGRRPTLRLPVAGFVEAMIGTPVYMRGEALARALREPGRISGAYLKIDPARREEVYAALKDMPMAAGVSLRREAYVNFKKLLDEGPGTFRAIMSVISIIIAVGVVYNNARIAFFERERDLATLRVLGFTKIETG
;
A
#
# COMPACT_ATOMS: atom_id res chain seq x y z
N ALA A 1 -11.74 7.48 -4.47
CA ALA A 1 -13.14 7.06 -4.68
C ALA A 1 -13.94 7.28 -3.39
N VAL A 2 -15.23 7.59 -3.51
CA VAL A 2 -16.16 7.66 -2.37
C VAL A 2 -16.83 6.31 -2.23
N ASN A 3 -16.72 5.71 -1.05
CA ASN A 3 -17.27 4.39 -0.75
C ASN A 3 -18.56 4.54 0.05
N GLY A 4 -19.68 4.10 -0.52
CA GLY A 4 -20.96 4.03 0.17
C GLY A 4 -21.00 2.82 1.12
N LEU A 5 -21.11 3.06 2.43
CA LEU A 5 -21.25 1.99 3.41
C LEU A 5 -22.72 1.65 3.62
N PRO A 6 -23.07 0.34 3.75
CA PRO A 6 -24.42 -0.06 4.14
C PRO A 6 -24.69 0.32 5.60
N GLU A 7 -25.94 0.51 5.94
CA GLU A 7 -26.37 0.85 7.30
C GLU A 7 -26.04 -0.26 8.33
N THR A 8 -26.14 -1.52 7.89
CA THR A 8 -25.78 -2.70 8.67
C THR A 8 -24.79 -3.56 7.91
N PRO A 9 -23.47 -3.31 8.09
CA PRO A 9 -22.45 -4.07 7.37
C PRO A 9 -22.33 -5.49 7.93
N TYR A 10 -22.64 -6.50 7.13
CA TYR A 10 -22.57 -7.90 7.54
C TYR A 10 -21.31 -8.63 7.01
N LEU A 11 -21.00 -8.47 5.73
CA LEU A 11 -19.90 -9.20 5.08
C LEU A 11 -18.63 -8.34 4.90
N SER A 12 -18.76 -7.03 4.91
CA SER A 12 -17.63 -6.11 4.76
C SER A 12 -17.83 -4.92 5.70
N ARG A 13 -16.95 -4.79 6.66
CA ARG A 13 -16.91 -3.66 7.60
C ARG A 13 -15.75 -2.75 7.24
N ALA A 14 -15.98 -1.47 7.22
CA ALA A 14 -14.92 -0.49 7.17
C ALA A 14 -14.34 -0.33 8.59
N LEU A 15 -13.04 -0.53 8.74
CA LEU A 15 -12.34 -0.48 10.02
C LEU A 15 -11.30 0.63 9.97
N ASP A 16 -11.08 1.29 11.10
CA ASP A 16 -9.98 2.21 11.33
C ASP A 16 -8.66 1.46 11.63
N SER A 17 -7.61 2.19 11.95
CA SER A 17 -6.29 1.63 12.33
C SER A 17 -6.35 0.81 13.61
N ASP A 18 -7.28 1.12 14.53
CA ASP A 18 -7.51 0.41 15.78
C ASP A 18 -8.45 -0.80 15.62
N LEU A 19 -8.84 -1.14 14.39
CA LEU A 19 -9.80 -2.22 14.06
C LEU A 19 -11.21 -1.96 14.61
N LYS A 20 -11.55 -0.72 14.90
CA LYS A 20 -12.92 -0.33 15.25
C LYS A 20 -13.74 -0.07 13.99
N GLU A 21 -15.02 -0.38 14.05
CA GLU A 21 -15.94 -0.13 12.95
C GLU A 21 -16.16 1.37 12.76
N ILE A 22 -16.01 1.83 11.50
CA ILE A 22 -16.23 3.21 11.15
C ILE A 22 -17.74 3.45 11.03
N GLU A 23 -18.27 4.23 11.95
CA GLU A 23 -19.67 4.60 11.94
C GLU A 23 -19.88 5.84 11.05
N THR A 24 -20.84 5.75 10.13
CA THR A 24 -21.20 6.88 9.26
C THR A 24 -22.46 7.55 9.79
N TYR A 25 -22.32 8.82 10.16
CA TYR A 25 -23.45 9.61 10.67
C TYR A 25 -23.93 10.63 9.63
N GLY A 26 -25.25 10.76 9.51
CA GLY A 26 -25.87 11.76 8.66
C GLY A 26 -25.54 11.60 7.16
N ASP A 27 -25.49 12.72 6.46
CA ASP A 27 -25.24 12.82 5.03
C ASP A 27 -23.82 13.32 4.71
N GLY A 28 -22.94 13.33 5.70
CA GLY A 28 -21.55 13.79 5.56
C GLY A 28 -20.58 12.72 5.09
N VAL A 29 -19.40 13.18 4.70
CA VAL A 29 -18.27 12.30 4.34
C VAL A 29 -17.32 12.13 5.50
N ILE A 30 -16.77 10.92 5.65
CA ILE A 30 -15.67 10.60 6.53
C ILE A 30 -14.42 10.47 5.67
N LEU A 31 -13.41 11.24 6.00
CA LEU A 31 -12.16 11.33 5.24
C LEU A 31 -11.03 10.63 6.00
N ALA A 32 -10.07 10.08 5.28
CA ALA A 32 -8.80 9.73 5.90
C ALA A 32 -8.10 10.99 6.45
N GLU A 33 -7.45 10.89 7.62
CA GLU A 33 -6.79 12.03 8.29
C GLU A 33 -5.78 12.75 7.39
N GLN A 34 -5.10 12.03 6.52
CA GLN A 34 -4.19 12.63 5.54
C GLN A 34 -4.86 13.65 4.61
N TYR A 35 -6.17 13.50 4.36
CA TYR A 35 -6.92 14.53 3.62
C TYR A 35 -7.22 15.78 4.46
N ALA A 36 -7.40 15.63 5.78
CA ALA A 36 -7.58 16.78 6.66
C ALA A 36 -6.38 17.72 6.57
N ASP A 37 -5.18 17.17 6.69
CA ASP A 37 -3.94 17.92 6.64
C ASP A 37 -3.70 18.53 5.25
N MET A 38 -3.92 17.73 4.19
CA MET A 38 -3.67 18.16 2.82
C MET A 38 -4.63 19.25 2.35
N LEU A 39 -5.91 19.18 2.75
CA LEU A 39 -6.96 20.11 2.32
C LEU A 39 -7.22 21.24 3.33
N GLY A 40 -6.68 21.12 4.56
CA GLY A 40 -6.89 22.09 5.63
C GLY A 40 -8.34 22.16 6.10
N VAL A 41 -9.10 21.07 6.01
CA VAL A 41 -10.52 21.00 6.36
C VAL A 41 -10.73 20.43 7.75
N LYS A 42 -11.82 20.85 8.40
CA LYS A 42 -12.24 20.40 9.72
C LYS A 42 -13.63 19.76 9.67
N VAL A 43 -13.98 19.04 10.71
CA VAL A 43 -15.35 18.52 10.88
C VAL A 43 -16.34 19.66 10.84
N GLY A 44 -17.38 19.53 10.01
CA GLY A 44 -18.40 20.55 9.75
C GLY A 44 -18.15 21.42 8.51
N ASP A 45 -16.95 21.42 7.96
CA ASP A 45 -16.65 22.15 6.72
C ASP A 45 -17.35 21.53 5.51
N MET A 46 -17.63 22.36 4.51
CA MET A 46 -18.25 21.91 3.24
C MET A 46 -17.19 21.57 2.21
N LEU A 47 -17.10 20.30 1.87
CA LEU A 47 -16.20 19.81 0.83
C LEU A 47 -16.90 19.76 -0.52
N THR A 48 -16.21 20.27 -1.55
CA THR A 48 -16.67 20.14 -2.94
C THR A 48 -16.04 18.89 -3.54
N VAL A 49 -16.88 17.92 -3.92
CA VAL A 49 -16.47 16.63 -4.49
C VAL A 49 -16.93 16.53 -5.93
N GLU A 50 -16.00 16.39 -6.84
CA GLU A 50 -16.27 16.14 -8.26
C GLU A 50 -16.33 14.63 -8.51
N ILE A 51 -17.49 14.14 -8.93
CA ILE A 51 -17.67 12.75 -9.34
C ILE A 51 -17.27 12.62 -10.80
N ARG A 52 -16.32 11.72 -11.09
CA ARG A 52 -15.82 11.52 -12.46
C ARG A 52 -16.53 10.42 -13.23
N GLU A 53 -17.48 9.77 -12.62
CA GLU A 53 -18.28 8.68 -13.20
C GLU A 53 -19.72 9.10 -13.44
N GLY A 54 -20.39 8.45 -14.37
CA GLY A 54 -21.79 8.67 -14.69
C GLY A 54 -22.07 10.09 -15.18
N ARG A 55 -22.99 10.79 -14.51
CA ARG A 55 -23.40 12.16 -14.82
C ARG A 55 -22.40 13.24 -14.45
N ARG A 56 -21.32 12.87 -13.77
CA ARG A 56 -20.23 13.76 -13.29
C ARG A 56 -20.73 14.97 -12.50
N PRO A 57 -21.59 14.78 -11.50
CA PRO A 57 -22.07 15.90 -10.69
C PRO A 57 -20.96 16.42 -9.78
N THR A 58 -21.02 17.72 -9.48
CA THR A 58 -20.26 18.33 -8.39
C THR A 58 -21.15 18.38 -7.17
N LEU A 59 -20.72 17.74 -6.10
CA LEU A 59 -21.47 17.65 -4.85
C LEU A 59 -20.80 18.52 -3.78
N ARG A 60 -21.62 19.15 -2.94
CA ARG A 60 -21.16 19.83 -1.73
C ARG A 60 -21.60 19.00 -0.54
N LEU A 61 -20.64 18.41 0.15
CA LEU A 61 -20.88 17.46 1.24
C LEU A 61 -20.20 17.95 2.51
N PRO A 62 -20.86 17.90 3.67
CA PRO A 62 -20.22 18.26 4.92
C PRO A 62 -19.23 17.16 5.33
N VAL A 63 -18.11 17.57 5.93
CA VAL A 63 -17.16 16.65 6.56
C VAL A 63 -17.75 16.21 7.90
N ALA A 64 -18.11 14.94 8.02
CA ALA A 64 -18.70 14.36 9.24
C ALA A 64 -17.64 13.88 10.25
N GLY A 65 -16.43 13.54 9.75
CA GLY A 65 -15.36 13.06 10.62
C GLY A 65 -14.12 12.67 9.83
N PHE A 66 -13.12 12.25 10.58
CA PHE A 66 -11.88 11.72 10.07
C PHE A 66 -11.65 10.31 10.60
N VAL A 67 -10.88 9.53 9.86
CA VAL A 67 -10.49 8.18 10.24
C VAL A 67 -9.03 7.95 9.89
N GLU A 68 -8.31 7.34 10.80
CA GLU A 68 -6.97 6.83 10.51
C GLU A 68 -7.10 5.53 9.70
N ALA A 69 -6.75 5.59 8.42
CA ALA A 69 -6.87 4.45 7.54
C ALA A 69 -5.56 3.64 7.53
N MET A 70 -5.66 2.34 7.72
CA MET A 70 -4.50 1.42 7.68
C MET A 70 -3.84 1.41 6.29
N ILE A 71 -4.61 1.50 5.21
CA ILE A 71 -4.11 1.45 3.84
C ILE A 71 -4.88 2.46 2.97
N GLY A 72 -4.13 3.32 2.28
CA GLY A 72 -4.67 4.28 1.33
C GLY A 72 -5.38 5.46 1.97
N THR A 73 -6.11 6.20 1.17
CA THR A 73 -6.86 7.39 1.58
C THR A 73 -8.35 7.22 1.23
N PRO A 74 -9.07 6.35 1.97
CA PRO A 74 -10.47 6.10 1.70
C PRO A 74 -11.33 7.33 2.08
N VAL A 75 -12.44 7.45 1.37
CA VAL A 75 -13.53 8.38 1.70
C VAL A 75 -14.78 7.54 1.87
N TYR A 76 -15.42 7.66 3.01
CA TYR A 76 -16.63 6.91 3.32
C TYR A 76 -17.84 7.84 3.46
N MET A 77 -18.99 7.33 3.09
CA MET A 77 -20.28 7.99 3.28
C MET A 77 -21.35 6.93 3.47
N ARG A 78 -22.46 7.25 4.10
CA ARG A 78 -23.60 6.34 4.17
C ARG A 78 -24.13 6.09 2.76
N GLY A 79 -24.32 4.81 2.39
CA GLY A 79 -24.68 4.42 1.02
C GLY A 79 -25.96 5.07 0.51
N GLU A 80 -27.00 5.14 1.35
CA GLU A 80 -28.24 5.82 1.00
C GLU A 80 -28.07 7.32 0.79
N ALA A 81 -27.24 7.97 1.60
CA ALA A 81 -26.94 9.39 1.44
C ALA A 81 -26.18 9.65 0.14
N LEU A 82 -25.23 8.78 -0.21
CA LEU A 82 -24.52 8.82 -1.48
C LEU A 82 -25.46 8.62 -2.67
N ALA A 83 -26.35 7.62 -2.60
CA ALA A 83 -27.34 7.35 -3.64
C ALA A 83 -28.30 8.54 -3.86
N ARG A 84 -28.74 9.20 -2.77
CA ARG A 84 -29.54 10.44 -2.86
C ARG A 84 -28.75 11.59 -3.49
N ALA A 85 -27.50 11.78 -3.06
CA ALA A 85 -26.65 12.86 -3.58
C ALA A 85 -26.35 12.68 -5.08
N LEU A 86 -26.17 11.45 -5.54
CA LEU A 86 -25.98 11.10 -6.96
C LEU A 86 -27.28 11.10 -7.76
N ARG A 87 -28.45 11.16 -7.10
CA ARG A 87 -29.78 10.96 -7.71
C ARG A 87 -29.91 9.62 -8.44
N GLU A 88 -29.32 8.57 -7.86
CA GLU A 88 -29.33 7.21 -8.39
C GLU A 88 -29.79 6.22 -7.29
N PRO A 89 -31.07 6.32 -6.87
CA PRO A 89 -31.60 5.43 -5.83
C PRO A 89 -31.60 3.96 -6.30
N GLY A 90 -31.22 3.06 -5.40
CA GLY A 90 -31.18 1.63 -5.69
C GLY A 90 -30.01 1.15 -6.56
N ARG A 91 -29.14 2.04 -7.01
CA ARG A 91 -27.93 1.63 -7.74
C ARG A 91 -26.84 1.16 -6.77
N ILE A 92 -26.27 0.00 -7.05
CA ILE A 92 -25.13 -0.56 -6.34
C ILE A 92 -23.96 -0.74 -7.32
N SER A 93 -22.74 -0.50 -6.86
CA SER A 93 -21.52 -0.71 -7.66
C SER A 93 -20.96 -2.11 -7.50
N GLY A 94 -21.38 -2.83 -6.46
CA GLY A 94 -20.92 -4.18 -6.18
C GLY A 94 -21.66 -4.77 -4.97
N ALA A 95 -21.53 -6.07 -4.80
CA ALA A 95 -22.11 -6.79 -3.68
C ALA A 95 -21.10 -7.81 -3.14
N TYR A 96 -21.10 -8.01 -1.84
CA TYR A 96 -20.37 -9.10 -1.20
C TYR A 96 -21.29 -10.30 -1.03
N LEU A 97 -20.83 -11.46 -1.45
CA LEU A 97 -21.59 -12.70 -1.38
C LEU A 97 -20.88 -13.70 -0.49
N LYS A 98 -21.64 -14.30 0.43
CA LYS A 98 -21.20 -15.49 1.17
C LYS A 98 -21.79 -16.72 0.47
N ILE A 99 -20.90 -17.55 -0.07
CA ILE A 99 -21.29 -18.74 -0.83
C ILE A 99 -20.80 -20.00 -0.13
N ASP A 100 -21.48 -21.12 -0.38
CA ASP A 100 -21.03 -22.42 0.04
C ASP A 100 -19.73 -22.79 -0.71
N PRO A 101 -18.66 -23.20 -0.01
CA PRO A 101 -17.42 -23.63 -0.65
C PRO A 101 -17.61 -24.75 -1.68
N ALA A 102 -18.58 -25.66 -1.47
CA ALA A 102 -18.87 -26.76 -2.38
C ALA A 102 -19.48 -26.29 -3.71
N ARG A 103 -20.15 -25.14 -3.73
CA ARG A 103 -20.81 -24.58 -4.93
C ARG A 103 -20.05 -23.40 -5.51
N ARG A 104 -18.81 -23.17 -5.11
CA ARG A 104 -18.03 -22.01 -5.51
C ARG A 104 -17.89 -21.89 -7.03
N GLU A 105 -17.46 -22.96 -7.68
CA GLU A 105 -17.20 -22.97 -9.13
C GLU A 105 -18.50 -22.70 -9.93
N GLU A 106 -19.61 -23.29 -9.52
CA GLU A 106 -20.92 -23.08 -10.14
C GLU A 106 -21.34 -21.60 -10.04
N VAL A 107 -21.26 -21.03 -8.82
CA VAL A 107 -21.65 -19.64 -8.58
C VAL A 107 -20.68 -18.68 -9.31
N TYR A 108 -19.39 -18.99 -9.32
CA TYR A 108 -18.39 -18.17 -10.00
C TYR A 108 -18.64 -18.13 -11.51
N ALA A 109 -18.92 -19.29 -12.13
CA ALA A 109 -19.25 -19.36 -13.55
C ALA A 109 -20.53 -18.56 -13.86
N ALA A 110 -21.60 -18.76 -13.07
CA ALA A 110 -22.85 -18.03 -13.24
C ALA A 110 -22.68 -16.49 -13.11
N LEU A 111 -21.87 -16.04 -12.16
CA LEU A 111 -21.59 -14.60 -11.98
C LEU A 111 -20.76 -14.03 -13.12
N LYS A 112 -19.82 -14.81 -13.66
CA LYS A 112 -18.96 -14.39 -14.77
C LYS A 112 -19.75 -14.25 -16.07
N ASP A 113 -20.78 -15.07 -16.24
CA ASP A 113 -21.66 -15.04 -17.41
C ASP A 113 -22.74 -13.93 -17.33
N MET A 114 -22.83 -13.22 -16.18
CA MET A 114 -23.77 -12.11 -16.02
C MET A 114 -23.27 -10.86 -16.76
N PRO A 115 -24.02 -10.32 -17.74
CA PRO A 115 -23.60 -9.14 -18.51
C PRO A 115 -23.42 -7.86 -17.65
N MET A 116 -24.09 -7.81 -16.49
CA MET A 116 -24.03 -6.68 -15.56
C MET A 116 -22.84 -6.76 -14.58
N ALA A 117 -22.19 -7.92 -14.47
CA ALA A 117 -21.05 -8.11 -13.57
C ALA A 117 -19.75 -7.73 -14.30
N ALA A 118 -19.23 -6.56 -14.02
CA ALA A 118 -17.94 -6.10 -14.59
C ALA A 118 -16.74 -6.94 -14.15
N GLY A 119 -16.85 -7.65 -13.03
CA GLY A 119 -15.82 -8.55 -12.53
C GLY A 119 -16.25 -9.24 -11.23
N VAL A 120 -15.65 -10.38 -10.98
CA VAL A 120 -15.83 -11.16 -9.77
C VAL A 120 -14.49 -11.36 -9.11
N SER A 121 -14.35 -10.97 -7.85
CA SER A 121 -13.14 -11.14 -7.07
C SER A 121 -13.35 -12.11 -5.93
N LEU A 122 -12.47 -13.09 -5.82
CA LEU A 122 -12.48 -14.05 -4.71
C LEU A 122 -11.54 -13.54 -3.59
N ARG A 123 -12.08 -13.29 -2.41
CA ARG A 123 -11.34 -12.79 -1.25
C ARG A 123 -10.10 -13.64 -0.93
N ARG A 124 -10.22 -14.96 -1.08
CA ARG A 124 -9.11 -15.90 -0.82
C ARG A 124 -7.96 -15.68 -1.81
N GLU A 125 -8.25 -15.51 -3.08
CA GLU A 125 -7.22 -15.27 -4.12
C GLU A 125 -6.56 -13.92 -3.93
N ALA A 126 -7.33 -12.90 -3.61
CA ALA A 126 -6.80 -11.58 -3.27
C ALA A 126 -5.83 -11.64 -2.08
N TYR A 127 -6.21 -12.40 -1.02
CA TYR A 127 -5.35 -12.60 0.15
C TYR A 127 -4.06 -13.37 -0.20
N VAL A 128 -4.17 -14.48 -0.97
CA VAL A 128 -3.01 -15.29 -1.38
C VAL A 128 -2.06 -14.47 -2.25
N ASN A 129 -2.59 -13.71 -3.22
CA ASN A 129 -1.80 -12.87 -4.09
C ASN A 129 -1.11 -11.73 -3.30
N PHE A 130 -1.81 -11.11 -2.35
CA PHE A 130 -1.23 -10.10 -1.48
C PHE A 130 -0.12 -10.67 -0.60
N LYS A 131 -0.34 -11.84 0.01
CA LYS A 131 0.69 -12.54 0.78
C LYS A 131 1.91 -12.87 -0.07
N LYS A 132 1.70 -13.37 -1.28
CA LYS A 132 2.78 -13.65 -2.23
C LYS A 132 3.60 -12.40 -2.55
N LEU A 133 2.96 -11.26 -2.77
CA LEU A 133 3.66 -9.99 -2.99
C LEU A 133 4.50 -9.57 -1.78
N LEU A 134 3.99 -9.78 -0.57
CA LEU A 134 4.74 -9.47 0.67
C LEU A 134 5.91 -10.43 0.89
N ASP A 135 5.75 -11.71 0.57
CA ASP A 135 6.79 -12.72 0.78
C ASP A 135 7.90 -12.63 -0.29
N GLU A 136 7.55 -12.37 -1.55
CA GLU A 136 8.51 -12.33 -2.67
C GLU A 136 9.20 -10.97 -2.86
N GLY A 137 8.49 -9.87 -2.64
CA GLY A 137 9.01 -8.51 -2.88
C GLY A 137 10.24 -8.16 -2.03
N PRO A 138 10.18 -8.29 -0.69
CA PRO A 138 11.32 -7.97 0.18
C PRO A 138 12.52 -8.90 0.00
N GLY A 139 12.28 -10.17 -0.35
CA GLY A 139 13.34 -11.16 -0.60
C GLY A 139 14.25 -10.78 -1.76
N THR A 140 13.66 -10.41 -2.89
CA THR A 140 14.39 -9.99 -4.09
C THR A 140 15.17 -8.71 -3.86
N PHE A 141 14.54 -7.71 -3.22
CA PHE A 141 15.20 -6.45 -2.88
C PHE A 141 16.39 -6.67 -1.94
N ARG A 142 16.22 -7.51 -0.93
CA ARG A 142 17.27 -7.86 0.03
C ARG A 142 18.44 -8.58 -0.63
N ALA A 143 18.18 -9.49 -1.57
CA ALA A 143 19.23 -10.16 -2.34
C ALA A 143 20.05 -9.17 -3.18
N ILE A 144 19.39 -8.26 -3.89
CA ILE A 144 20.05 -7.21 -4.68
C ILE A 144 20.92 -6.32 -3.78
N MET A 145 20.38 -5.85 -2.65
CA MET A 145 21.12 -5.01 -1.71
C MET A 145 22.30 -5.74 -1.07
N SER A 146 22.18 -7.06 -0.81
CA SER A 146 23.28 -7.88 -0.31
C SER A 146 24.42 -7.98 -1.33
N VAL A 147 24.12 -8.19 -2.60
CA VAL A 147 25.13 -8.25 -3.66
C VAL A 147 25.87 -6.91 -3.78
N ILE A 148 25.15 -5.79 -3.80
CA ILE A 148 25.75 -4.45 -3.85
C ILE A 148 26.64 -4.22 -2.63
N SER A 149 26.20 -4.60 -1.43
CA SER A 149 26.97 -4.46 -0.21
C SER A 149 28.28 -5.26 -0.24
N ILE A 150 28.24 -6.48 -0.77
CA ILE A 150 29.45 -7.32 -0.93
C ILE A 150 30.44 -6.66 -1.90
N ILE A 151 29.98 -6.13 -3.03
CA ILE A 151 30.84 -5.47 -4.01
C ILE A 151 31.53 -4.24 -3.36
N ILE A 152 30.80 -3.44 -2.61
CA ILE A 152 31.35 -2.28 -1.90
C ILE A 152 32.37 -2.74 -0.86
N ALA A 153 32.06 -3.75 -0.05
CA ALA A 153 32.95 -4.28 0.97
C ALA A 153 34.27 -4.78 0.38
N VAL A 154 34.21 -5.54 -0.72
CA VAL A 154 35.41 -6.02 -1.44
C VAL A 154 36.22 -4.84 -1.96
N GLY A 155 35.57 -3.81 -2.53
CA GLY A 155 36.26 -2.61 -3.00
C GLY A 155 36.99 -1.86 -1.89
N VAL A 156 36.36 -1.71 -0.74
CA VAL A 156 36.98 -1.07 0.44
C VAL A 156 38.16 -1.89 0.97
N VAL A 157 37.99 -3.19 1.11
CA VAL A 157 39.07 -4.08 1.58
C VAL A 157 40.25 -4.04 0.58
N TYR A 158 39.98 -4.14 -0.72
CA TYR A 158 41.01 -4.05 -1.74
C TYR A 158 41.77 -2.71 -1.69
N ASN A 159 41.05 -1.60 -1.55
CA ASN A 159 41.69 -0.27 -1.47
C ASN A 159 42.57 -0.15 -0.21
N ASN A 160 42.08 -0.61 0.94
CA ASN A 160 42.85 -0.59 2.19
C ASN A 160 44.08 -1.50 2.10
N ALA A 161 43.93 -2.70 1.54
CA ALA A 161 45.06 -3.62 1.31
C ALA A 161 46.11 -2.98 0.40
N ARG A 162 45.68 -2.33 -0.69
CA ARG A 162 46.58 -1.66 -1.62
C ARG A 162 47.36 -0.55 -0.94
N ILE A 163 46.71 0.29 -0.13
CA ILE A 163 47.37 1.35 0.64
C ILE A 163 48.40 0.75 1.60
N ALA A 164 48.00 -0.27 2.36
CA ALA A 164 48.90 -0.93 3.31
C ALA A 164 50.12 -1.58 2.63
N PHE A 165 49.95 -2.14 1.42
CA PHE A 165 51.08 -2.64 0.62
C PHE A 165 52.03 -1.55 0.17
N PHE A 166 51.50 -0.41 -0.32
CA PHE A 166 52.34 0.70 -0.73
C PHE A 166 53.14 1.36 0.42
N GLU A 167 52.52 1.42 1.61
CA GLU A 167 53.24 1.90 2.82
C GLU A 167 54.37 0.94 3.21
N ARG A 168 54.12 -0.40 3.21
CA ARG A 168 55.14 -1.40 3.51
C ARG A 168 56.25 -1.45 2.45
N GLU A 169 55.95 -1.32 1.17
CA GLU A 169 56.97 -1.23 0.12
C GLU A 169 57.95 -0.08 0.36
N ARG A 170 57.44 1.03 0.84
CA ARG A 170 58.28 2.21 1.15
C ARG A 170 59.15 1.96 2.37
N ASP A 171 58.62 1.30 3.41
CA ASP A 171 59.38 0.95 4.59
C ASP A 171 60.44 -0.11 4.27
N LEU A 172 60.10 -1.14 3.48
CA LEU A 172 61.01 -2.17 3.02
C LEU A 172 62.11 -1.62 2.11
N ALA A 173 61.80 -0.64 1.27
CA ALA A 173 62.84 0.05 0.46
C ALA A 173 63.82 0.80 1.34
N THR A 174 63.35 1.43 2.41
CA THR A 174 64.21 2.14 3.39
C THR A 174 65.15 1.17 4.14
N LEU A 175 64.62 -0.01 4.57
CA LEU A 175 65.40 -1.05 5.19
C LEU A 175 66.50 -1.60 4.27
N ARG A 176 66.21 -1.75 2.97
CA ARG A 176 67.22 -2.15 1.97
C ARG A 176 68.34 -1.13 1.77
N VAL A 177 68.02 0.14 1.83
CA VAL A 177 69.04 1.22 1.76
C VAL A 177 69.96 1.16 3.00
N LEU A 178 69.45 0.71 4.16
CA LEU A 178 70.20 0.51 5.41
C LEU A 178 71.03 -0.78 5.41
N GLY A 179 70.98 -1.60 4.31
CA GLY A 179 71.84 -2.79 4.15
C GLY A 179 71.25 -4.13 4.54
N PHE A 180 69.93 -4.19 4.80
CA PHE A 180 69.26 -5.49 5.10
C PHE A 180 69.10 -6.33 3.84
N THR A 181 69.26 -7.65 3.99
CA THR A 181 69.10 -8.61 2.88
C THR A 181 67.63 -8.92 2.58
N LYS A 182 67.36 -9.49 1.37
CA LYS A 182 66.02 -9.84 0.95
C LYS A 182 65.31 -10.85 1.88
N ILE A 183 66.06 -11.69 2.57
CA ILE A 183 65.54 -12.70 3.47
C ILE A 183 65.12 -12.11 4.83
N GLU A 184 65.78 -11.00 5.23
CA GLU A 184 65.52 -10.32 6.51
C GLU A 184 64.40 -9.29 6.42
N THR A 185 63.94 -8.94 5.21
CA THR A 185 62.91 -7.92 4.95
C THR A 185 61.59 -8.52 4.39
N GLY A 186 61.48 -9.88 4.18
CA GLY A 186 60.35 -10.53 3.59
C GLY A 186 59.41 -11.25 4.58
#